data_8d7dddcd759c074ec9f2b9ad338b60c7
#
_entry.id   8d7dddcd759c074ec9f2b9ad338b60c7
#
_cell.length_a   1.000
_cell.length_b   1.000
_cell.length_c   1.000
_cell.angle_alpha   90.00
_cell.angle_beta   90.00
_cell.angle_gamma   90.00
#
_symmetry.space_group_name_H-M   'P 1'
#
loop_
_entity.id
_entity.type
_entity.pdbx_description
1 polymer ?
#
loop_
_entity_poly.entity_id
_entity_poly.type
_entity_poly.pdbx_seq_one_letter_code
_entity_poly.pdbx_strand_id
1 'polypeptide(L)'
;MIRRSINYLTICTLWIVLVTSALTSCAGDNETRTVDNPQPSIYFWRTIFRLSQDERDFLKNNHIRKMYVRFFDVVPDKESLIPNATIVFSEQPDTTMEIIPVVFITEECLHKNINIISRKLVDRITKICNTNNLKSPKEIQIDCDYTSRSRKRYDDFLTHLRQGIKRSTIKRISVTIRLHQLSMPIPKDVDYGVLM
;
A
#
# COMPACT_ATOMS: atom_id res chain seq x y z
N MET A 1 -30.31 -49.27 47.55
CA MET A 1 -29.49 -49.52 46.35
C MET A 1 -30.30 -49.07 45.13
N ILE A 2 -30.19 -47.78 44.75
CA ILE A 2 -30.96 -47.17 43.67
C ILE A 2 -30.12 -47.19 42.41
N ARG A 3 -30.51 -48.02 41.45
CA ARG A 3 -29.92 -48.10 40.13
C ARG A 3 -30.48 -46.96 39.27
N ARG A 4 -29.69 -45.92 39.02
CA ARG A 4 -30.01 -44.88 38.02
C ARG A 4 -29.86 -45.45 36.63
N SER A 5 -30.94 -45.75 35.95
CA SER A 5 -30.91 -46.01 34.50
C SER A 5 -30.71 -44.68 33.79
N ILE A 6 -29.53 -44.53 33.22
CA ILE A 6 -29.23 -43.39 32.33
C ILE A 6 -30.01 -43.63 31.05
N ASN A 7 -30.96 -42.78 30.72
CA ASN A 7 -31.76 -42.91 29.51
C ASN A 7 -30.91 -42.65 28.28
N TYR A 8 -30.87 -43.59 27.36
CA TYR A 8 -30.20 -43.49 26.07
C TYR A 8 -30.56 -42.21 25.31
N LEU A 9 -31.74 -41.68 25.55
CA LEU A 9 -32.19 -40.42 24.97
C LEU A 9 -31.35 -39.22 25.39
N THR A 10 -30.91 -39.15 26.66
CA THR A 10 -30.03 -38.07 27.15
C THR A 10 -28.61 -38.16 26.62
N ILE A 11 -28.11 -39.37 26.35
CA ILE A 11 -26.79 -39.56 25.73
C ILE A 11 -26.85 -39.15 24.26
N CYS A 12 -27.87 -39.51 23.52
CA CYS A 12 -28.06 -39.11 22.13
C CYS A 12 -28.20 -37.61 21.95
N THR A 13 -28.92 -36.91 22.83
CA THR A 13 -29.05 -35.44 22.77
C THR A 13 -27.73 -34.75 23.09
N LEU A 14 -26.92 -35.26 24.01
CA LEU A 14 -25.61 -34.73 24.32
C LEU A 14 -24.61 -34.89 23.12
N TRP A 15 -24.68 -36.00 22.42
CA TRP A 15 -23.88 -36.26 21.22
C TRP A 15 -24.27 -35.35 20.06
N ILE A 16 -25.53 -35.07 19.85
CA ILE A 16 -26.00 -34.16 18.78
C ILE A 16 -25.56 -32.74 19.07
N VAL A 17 -25.62 -32.25 20.31
CA VAL A 17 -25.13 -30.92 20.70
C VAL A 17 -23.60 -30.80 20.53
N LEU A 18 -22.84 -31.88 20.83
CA LEU A 18 -21.39 -31.89 20.67
C LEU A 18 -20.93 -31.85 19.19
N VAL A 19 -21.69 -32.55 18.32
CA VAL A 19 -21.39 -32.59 16.86
C VAL A 19 -21.79 -31.28 16.19
N THR A 20 -22.88 -30.62 16.60
CA THR A 20 -23.26 -29.32 16.01
C THR A 20 -22.34 -28.19 16.42
N SER A 21 -21.73 -28.22 17.61
CA SER A 21 -20.73 -27.22 18.01
C SER A 21 -19.37 -27.38 17.31
N ALA A 22 -19.04 -28.56 16.79
CA ALA A 22 -17.79 -28.78 16.03
C ALA A 22 -17.89 -28.29 14.58
N LEU A 23 -19.09 -28.06 14.04
CA LEU A 23 -19.27 -27.61 12.65
C LEU A 23 -19.28 -26.08 12.48
N THR A 24 -19.26 -25.30 13.58
CA THR A 24 -19.25 -23.83 13.52
C THR A 24 -17.85 -23.20 13.62
N SER A 25 -16.77 -23.99 13.65
CA SER A 25 -15.40 -23.49 13.86
C SER A 25 -14.53 -23.56 12.61
N CYS A 26 -15.01 -23.13 11.46
CA CYS A 26 -14.17 -22.84 10.29
C CYS A 26 -14.85 -21.85 9.34
N ALA A 27 -15.27 -20.71 9.86
CA ALA A 27 -15.43 -19.51 9.05
C ALA A 27 -14.25 -18.60 9.38
N GLY A 28 -13.06 -18.96 8.89
CA GLY A 28 -11.99 -17.99 8.74
C GLY A 28 -12.48 -16.97 7.73
N ASP A 29 -12.72 -15.75 8.16
CA ASP A 29 -12.94 -14.60 7.29
C ASP A 29 -11.67 -14.40 6.43
N ASN A 30 -11.53 -15.20 5.38
CA ASN A 30 -10.78 -14.80 4.21
C ASN A 30 -11.64 -13.75 3.50
N GLU A 31 -11.65 -12.52 3.99
CA GLU A 31 -12.00 -11.37 3.18
C GLU A 31 -11.03 -11.33 2.00
N THR A 32 -11.34 -12.09 0.95
CA THR A 32 -10.85 -11.79 -0.38
C THR A 32 -11.46 -10.44 -0.73
N ARG A 33 -10.74 -9.35 -0.44
CA ARG A 33 -11.06 -8.04 -0.97
C ARG A 33 -10.92 -8.14 -2.48
N THR A 34 -11.99 -8.52 -3.16
CA THR A 34 -12.10 -8.39 -4.59
C THR A 34 -11.99 -6.90 -4.89
N VAL A 35 -10.97 -6.52 -5.64
CA VAL A 35 -10.88 -5.18 -6.19
C VAL A 35 -12.02 -5.09 -7.20
N ASP A 36 -13.12 -4.46 -6.80
CA ASP A 36 -14.23 -4.21 -7.69
C ASP A 36 -13.71 -3.37 -8.87
N ASN A 37 -13.64 -4.00 -10.03
CA ASN A 37 -13.31 -3.40 -11.31
C ASN A 37 -11.90 -2.77 -11.37
N PRO A 38 -10.82 -3.56 -11.58
CA PRO A 38 -9.47 -3.04 -11.66
C PRO A 38 -9.35 -2.06 -12.83
N GLN A 39 -9.15 -0.79 -12.54
CA GLN A 39 -8.93 0.22 -13.56
C GLN A 39 -7.49 0.13 -14.08
N PRO A 40 -7.29 0.16 -15.42
CA PRO A 40 -5.97 0.17 -15.99
C PRO A 40 -5.20 1.39 -15.51
N SER A 41 -3.95 1.20 -15.14
CA SER A 41 -3.06 2.26 -14.66
C SER A 41 -1.66 2.03 -15.21
N ILE A 42 -0.87 3.10 -15.27
CA ILE A 42 0.51 3.03 -15.73
C ILE A 42 1.45 3.70 -14.74
N TYR A 43 2.74 3.37 -14.85
CA TYR A 43 3.81 4.03 -14.11
C TYR A 43 4.50 5.07 -14.99
N PHE A 44 4.87 6.20 -14.36
CA PHE A 44 5.69 7.24 -14.95
C PHE A 44 6.95 7.43 -14.10
N TRP A 45 8.10 6.98 -14.64
CA TRP A 45 9.37 6.96 -13.91
C TRP A 45 10.34 8.09 -14.26
N ARG A 46 10.05 8.90 -15.28
CA ARG A 46 10.92 10.01 -15.69
C ARG A 46 10.90 11.11 -14.63
N THR A 47 12.01 11.83 -14.52
CA THR A 47 12.15 12.97 -13.60
C THR A 47 11.54 14.28 -14.14
N ILE A 48 11.21 14.33 -15.44
CA ILE A 48 10.50 15.46 -16.06
C ILE A 48 9.13 14.94 -16.54
N PHE A 49 8.08 15.50 -15.97
CA PHE A 49 6.72 15.16 -16.40
C PHE A 49 6.41 15.90 -17.69
N ARG A 50 6.42 15.16 -18.78
CA ARG A 50 5.99 15.58 -20.12
C ARG A 50 5.54 14.34 -20.87
N LEU A 51 4.38 14.39 -21.49
CA LEU A 51 3.83 13.34 -22.33
C LEU A 51 3.98 13.71 -23.80
N SER A 52 4.47 12.78 -24.64
CA SER A 52 4.42 12.92 -26.09
C SER A 52 2.96 12.80 -26.58
N GLN A 53 2.72 13.14 -27.86
CA GLN A 53 1.40 12.96 -28.45
C GLN A 53 1.00 11.48 -28.46
N ASP A 54 1.90 10.59 -28.81
CA ASP A 54 1.65 9.14 -28.84
C ASP A 54 1.28 8.59 -27.44
N GLU A 55 1.96 9.08 -26.40
CA GLU A 55 1.63 8.71 -25.00
C GLU A 55 0.24 9.19 -24.59
N ARG A 56 -0.15 10.41 -24.99
CA ARG A 56 -1.50 10.94 -24.73
C ARG A 56 -2.56 10.11 -25.45
N ASP A 57 -2.31 9.76 -26.72
CA ASP A 57 -3.22 8.95 -27.52
C ASP A 57 -3.32 7.53 -26.96
N PHE A 58 -2.22 6.96 -26.51
CA PHE A 58 -2.21 5.67 -25.81
C PHE A 58 -3.08 5.70 -24.54
N LEU A 59 -2.91 6.70 -23.68
CA LEU A 59 -3.69 6.85 -22.45
C LEU A 59 -5.18 6.96 -22.77
N LYS A 60 -5.54 7.77 -23.77
CA LYS A 60 -6.92 8.00 -24.19
C LYS A 60 -7.55 6.74 -24.78
N ASN A 61 -6.85 6.09 -25.71
CA ASN A 61 -7.35 4.90 -26.41
C ASN A 61 -7.54 3.69 -25.47
N ASN A 62 -6.73 3.62 -24.42
CA ASN A 62 -6.81 2.55 -23.41
C ASN A 62 -7.61 2.94 -22.16
N HIS A 63 -8.29 4.11 -22.18
CA HIS A 63 -9.10 4.62 -21.08
C HIS A 63 -8.35 4.70 -19.74
N ILE A 64 -7.02 4.94 -19.79
CA ILE A 64 -6.18 5.04 -18.59
C ILE A 64 -6.41 6.40 -17.95
N ARG A 65 -6.88 6.38 -16.69
CA ARG A 65 -7.16 7.58 -15.92
C ARG A 65 -6.42 7.62 -14.58
N LYS A 66 -5.54 6.64 -14.32
CA LYS A 66 -4.74 6.54 -13.10
C LYS A 66 -3.27 6.35 -13.47
N MET A 67 -2.41 7.20 -12.92
CA MET A 67 -0.97 7.16 -13.19
C MET A 67 -0.19 7.22 -11.88
N TYR A 68 0.68 6.23 -11.69
CA TYR A 68 1.66 6.19 -10.60
C TYR A 68 2.89 6.97 -11.04
N VAL A 69 3.13 8.12 -10.43
CA VAL A 69 4.20 9.05 -10.84
C VAL A 69 5.27 9.09 -9.76
N ARG A 70 6.51 8.76 -10.14
CA ARG A 70 7.66 8.87 -9.23
C ARG A 70 7.92 10.34 -8.91
N PHE A 71 7.61 10.75 -7.66
CA PHE A 71 7.77 12.13 -7.22
C PHE A 71 9.19 12.43 -6.80
N PHE A 72 9.81 11.54 -6.06
CA PHE A 72 11.20 11.64 -5.63
C PHE A 72 11.67 10.33 -5.01
N ASP A 73 12.98 10.23 -4.83
CA ASP A 73 13.61 9.18 -4.05
C ASP A 73 13.96 9.70 -2.66
N VAL A 74 14.07 8.78 -1.72
CA VAL A 74 14.71 9.01 -0.43
C VAL A 74 15.99 8.20 -0.40
N VAL A 75 17.11 8.88 -0.18
CA VAL A 75 18.43 8.26 -0.13
C VAL A 75 19.17 8.68 1.14
N PRO A 76 20.10 7.86 1.64
CA PRO A 76 20.92 8.25 2.78
C PRO A 76 21.97 9.29 2.36
N ASP A 77 22.19 10.28 3.20
CA ASP A 77 23.30 11.23 3.13
C ASP A 77 23.92 11.37 4.52
N LYS A 78 25.10 10.78 4.71
CA LYS A 78 25.76 10.68 6.02
C LYS A 78 24.78 10.17 7.09
N GLU A 79 24.48 11.01 8.09
CA GLU A 79 23.52 10.67 9.17
C GLU A 79 22.08 11.10 8.87
N SER A 80 21.82 11.73 7.72
CA SER A 80 20.50 12.21 7.35
C SER A 80 19.89 11.40 6.21
N LEU A 81 18.63 11.70 5.89
CA LEU A 81 17.91 11.17 4.74
C LEU A 81 17.44 12.36 3.91
N ILE A 82 17.79 12.36 2.65
CA ILE A 82 17.51 13.46 1.73
C ILE A 82 16.64 13.00 0.56
N PRO A 83 15.80 13.90 0.03
CA PRO A 83 15.12 13.64 -1.24
C PRO A 83 16.12 13.81 -2.40
N ASN A 84 16.02 12.89 -3.36
CA ASN A 84 16.78 12.90 -4.61
C ASN A 84 15.85 12.74 -5.81
N ALA A 85 16.32 13.02 -7.02
CA ALA A 85 15.60 12.83 -8.27
C ALA A 85 14.15 13.36 -8.24
N THR A 86 13.94 14.53 -7.63
CA THR A 86 12.62 15.14 -7.53
C THR A 86 12.06 15.48 -8.91
N ILE A 87 10.82 15.06 -9.18
CA ILE A 87 10.14 15.32 -10.43
C ILE A 87 9.95 16.83 -10.70
N VAL A 88 10.09 17.20 -11.95
CA VAL A 88 9.77 18.53 -12.47
C VAL A 88 8.56 18.39 -13.40
N PHE A 89 7.48 19.08 -13.08
CA PHE A 89 6.31 19.16 -13.96
C PHE A 89 6.54 20.26 -15.00
N SER A 90 6.90 19.90 -16.22
CA SER A 90 7.05 20.83 -17.35
C SER A 90 5.73 21.11 -18.06
N GLU A 91 4.68 20.36 -17.74
CA GLU A 91 3.31 20.54 -18.17
C GLU A 91 2.35 20.06 -17.08
N GLN A 92 1.09 20.49 -17.17
CA GLN A 92 0.04 20.02 -16.26
C GLN A 92 -0.49 18.66 -16.72
N PRO A 93 -0.65 17.67 -15.81
CA PRO A 93 -1.42 16.48 -16.14
C PRO A 93 -2.87 16.84 -16.50
N ASP A 94 -3.50 16.01 -17.32
CA ASP A 94 -4.92 16.13 -17.59
C ASP A 94 -5.73 16.13 -16.29
N THR A 95 -6.70 17.02 -16.17
CA THR A 95 -7.52 17.17 -14.95
C THR A 95 -8.36 15.95 -14.59
N THR A 96 -8.58 15.05 -15.56
CA THR A 96 -9.29 13.78 -15.37
C THR A 96 -8.35 12.67 -14.88
N MET A 97 -7.02 12.87 -14.98
CA MET A 97 -6.02 11.91 -14.56
C MET A 97 -5.86 11.93 -13.03
N GLU A 98 -5.99 10.77 -12.40
CA GLU A 98 -5.63 10.57 -11.00
C GLU A 98 -4.12 10.34 -10.90
N ILE A 99 -3.39 11.28 -10.30
CA ILE A 99 -1.95 11.17 -10.06
C ILE A 99 -1.73 10.56 -8.68
N ILE A 100 -1.07 9.42 -8.65
CA ILE A 100 -0.64 8.75 -7.42
C ILE A 100 0.85 9.00 -7.22
N PRO A 101 1.25 9.77 -6.21
CA PRO A 101 2.66 9.97 -5.89
C PRO A 101 3.33 8.65 -5.50
N VAL A 102 4.42 8.30 -6.18
CA VAL A 102 5.30 7.19 -5.81
C VAL A 102 6.57 7.77 -5.21
N VAL A 103 6.96 7.23 -4.05
CA VAL A 103 8.22 7.55 -3.39
C VAL A 103 9.07 6.29 -3.36
N PHE A 104 10.22 6.35 -4.01
CA PHE A 104 11.21 5.28 -3.91
C PHE A 104 12.07 5.49 -2.67
N ILE A 105 12.25 4.43 -1.88
CA ILE A 105 13.06 4.44 -0.66
C ILE A 105 14.09 3.33 -0.79
N THR A 106 15.38 3.69 -0.78
CA THR A 106 16.44 2.68 -0.80
C THR A 106 16.44 1.88 0.50
N GLU A 107 16.81 0.60 0.44
CA GLU A 107 16.84 -0.27 1.63
C GLU A 107 17.71 0.32 2.76
N GLU A 108 18.82 0.98 2.40
CA GLU A 108 19.73 1.60 3.37
C GLU A 108 19.04 2.66 4.24
N CYS A 109 18.01 3.34 3.72
CA CYS A 109 17.22 4.29 4.48
C CYS A 109 16.51 3.64 5.68
N LEU A 110 16.14 2.36 5.56
CA LEU A 110 15.50 1.61 6.65
C LEU A 110 16.44 1.39 7.84
N HIS A 111 17.74 1.56 7.66
CA HIS A 111 18.73 1.44 8.72
C HIS A 111 18.97 2.77 9.48
N LYS A 112 18.38 3.87 9.02
CA LYS A 112 18.42 5.18 9.67
C LYS A 112 17.17 5.42 10.54
N ASN A 113 17.09 6.56 11.21
CA ASN A 113 15.92 6.94 12.00
C ASN A 113 14.73 7.29 11.10
N ILE A 114 13.99 6.27 10.67
CA ILE A 114 12.94 6.36 9.67
C ILE A 114 11.67 7.06 10.18
N ASN A 115 11.48 7.14 11.50
CA ASN A 115 10.28 7.74 12.11
C ASN A 115 10.14 9.22 11.76
N ILE A 116 11.27 9.92 11.60
CA ILE A 116 11.30 11.34 11.21
C ILE A 116 10.85 11.54 9.76
N ILE A 117 11.09 10.55 8.89
CA ILE A 117 10.81 10.67 7.46
C ILE A 117 9.31 10.68 7.18
N SER A 118 8.53 9.88 7.88
CA SER A 118 7.11 9.66 7.56
C SER A 118 6.32 10.95 7.45
N ARG A 119 6.51 11.88 8.40
CA ARG A 119 5.85 13.19 8.36
C ARG A 119 6.40 14.08 7.25
N LYS A 120 7.74 14.17 7.15
CA LYS A 120 8.41 14.99 6.12
C LYS A 120 8.04 14.55 4.71
N LEU A 121 7.81 13.24 4.52
CA LEU A 121 7.41 12.66 3.25
C LEU A 121 6.02 13.14 2.83
N VAL A 122 5.04 13.08 3.74
CA VAL A 122 3.68 13.57 3.49
C VAL A 122 3.68 15.08 3.20
N ASP A 123 4.41 15.86 4.00
CA ASP A 123 4.53 17.32 3.83
C ASP A 123 5.17 17.66 2.47
N ARG A 124 6.21 16.92 2.06
CA ARG A 124 6.86 17.12 0.76
C ARG A 124 5.94 16.80 -0.41
N ILE A 125 5.22 15.67 -0.37
CA ILE A 125 4.23 15.32 -1.39
C ILE A 125 3.19 16.44 -1.52
N THR A 126 2.64 16.88 -0.39
CA THR A 126 1.65 17.97 -0.35
C THR A 126 2.21 19.25 -0.97
N LYS A 127 3.47 19.59 -0.63
CA LYS A 127 4.14 20.78 -1.19
C LYS A 127 4.32 20.66 -2.71
N ILE A 128 4.77 19.51 -3.22
CA ILE A 128 4.91 19.28 -4.67
C ILE A 128 3.57 19.42 -5.37
N CYS A 129 2.50 18.83 -4.82
CA CYS A 129 1.17 18.96 -5.39
C CYS A 129 0.70 20.41 -5.43
N ASN A 130 0.83 21.14 -4.34
CA ASN A 130 0.41 22.55 -4.26
C ASN A 130 1.21 23.45 -5.21
N THR A 131 2.54 23.28 -5.26
CA THR A 131 3.42 24.08 -6.14
C THR A 131 3.09 23.87 -7.63
N ASN A 132 2.63 22.68 -7.98
CA ASN A 132 2.32 22.31 -9.37
C ASN A 132 0.81 22.30 -9.67
N ASN A 133 -0.04 22.86 -8.82
CA ASN A 133 -1.50 22.90 -8.98
C ASN A 133 -2.14 21.53 -9.24
N LEU A 134 -1.56 20.46 -8.66
CA LEU A 134 -2.11 19.12 -8.77
C LEU A 134 -3.23 18.93 -7.75
N LYS A 135 -4.19 18.06 -8.09
CA LYS A 135 -5.21 17.63 -7.12
C LYS A 135 -4.54 16.96 -5.92
N SER A 136 -5.06 17.22 -4.73
CA SER A 136 -4.59 16.55 -3.52
C SER A 136 -4.76 15.03 -3.64
N PRO A 137 -3.68 14.25 -3.52
CA PRO A 137 -3.74 12.81 -3.70
C PRO A 137 -4.57 12.14 -2.59
N LYS A 138 -5.30 11.09 -2.96
CA LYS A 138 -6.02 10.23 -2.00
C LYS A 138 -5.20 9.01 -1.60
N GLU A 139 -4.15 8.73 -2.34
CA GLU A 139 -3.27 7.59 -2.19
C GLU A 139 -1.82 8.03 -2.38
N ILE A 140 -0.92 7.37 -1.67
CA ILE A 140 0.52 7.37 -1.93
C ILE A 140 1.01 5.95 -2.09
N GLN A 141 2.01 5.76 -2.94
CA GLN A 141 2.68 4.48 -3.09
C GLN A 141 4.12 4.56 -2.61
N ILE A 142 4.54 3.55 -1.86
CA ILE A 142 5.92 3.38 -1.44
C ILE A 142 6.55 2.25 -2.24
N ASP A 143 7.64 2.57 -2.93
CA ASP A 143 8.48 1.61 -3.63
C ASP A 143 9.75 1.38 -2.81
N CYS A 144 9.97 0.12 -2.37
CA CYS A 144 11.15 -0.22 -1.59
C CYS A 144 11.58 -1.67 -1.84
N ASP A 145 12.85 -1.84 -2.19
CA ASP A 145 13.46 -3.16 -2.40
C ASP A 145 13.93 -3.77 -1.07
N TYR A 146 13.02 -3.79 -0.06
CA TYR A 146 13.34 -4.39 1.24
C TYR A 146 13.60 -5.90 1.11
N THR A 147 14.48 -6.39 1.98
CA THR A 147 14.81 -7.81 2.11
C THR A 147 14.21 -8.40 3.39
N SER A 148 14.35 -9.71 3.59
CA SER A 148 13.95 -10.36 4.85
C SER A 148 14.65 -9.75 6.08
N ARG A 149 15.86 -9.21 5.92
CA ARG A 149 16.64 -8.58 7.01
C ARG A 149 16.12 -7.20 7.38
N SER A 150 15.63 -6.43 6.42
CA SER A 150 15.10 -5.08 6.63
C SER A 150 13.58 -5.04 6.78
N ARG A 151 12.89 -6.17 6.59
CA ARG A 151 11.44 -6.29 6.61
C ARG A 151 10.79 -5.64 7.85
N LYS A 152 11.25 -5.99 9.04
CA LYS A 152 10.68 -5.42 10.26
C LYS A 152 10.76 -3.90 10.29
N ARG A 153 11.88 -3.32 9.86
CA ARG A 153 12.05 -1.86 9.79
C ARG A 153 11.14 -1.23 8.74
N TYR A 154 10.89 -1.93 7.65
CA TYR A 154 9.93 -1.49 6.65
C TYR A 154 8.50 -1.47 7.19
N ASP A 155 8.08 -2.52 7.92
CA ASP A 155 6.78 -2.55 8.59
C ASP A 155 6.64 -1.42 9.63
N ASP A 156 7.67 -1.18 10.44
CA ASP A 156 7.71 -0.09 11.42
C ASP A 156 7.57 1.28 10.72
N PHE A 157 8.25 1.48 9.59
CA PHE A 157 8.10 2.68 8.77
C PHE A 157 6.68 2.86 8.24
N LEU A 158 6.07 1.83 7.67
CA LEU A 158 4.71 1.89 7.15
C LEU A 158 3.69 2.22 8.24
N THR A 159 3.88 1.66 9.45
CA THR A 159 3.06 1.98 10.62
C THR A 159 3.15 3.47 10.99
N HIS A 160 4.36 4.04 10.98
CA HIS A 160 4.56 5.47 11.22
C HIS A 160 3.98 6.33 10.09
N LEU A 161 4.13 5.90 8.84
CA LEU A 161 3.55 6.57 7.68
C LEU A 161 2.01 6.59 7.77
N ARG A 162 1.39 5.46 8.14
CA ARG A 162 -0.05 5.37 8.38
C ARG A 162 -0.53 6.37 9.44
N GLN A 163 0.25 6.58 10.47
CA GLN A 163 -0.05 7.62 11.48
C GLN A 163 0.15 9.03 10.91
N GLY A 164 1.19 9.23 10.10
CA GLY A 164 1.51 10.51 9.46
C GLY A 164 0.42 11.02 8.53
N ILE A 165 -0.21 10.12 7.75
CA ILE A 165 -1.26 10.50 6.80
C ILE A 165 -2.61 10.83 7.45
N LYS A 166 -2.87 10.49 8.73
CA LYS A 166 -4.18 10.68 9.38
C LYS A 166 -4.71 12.11 9.31
N ARG A 167 -3.82 13.10 9.29
CA ARG A 167 -4.16 14.55 9.25
C ARG A 167 -4.06 15.13 7.83
N SER A 168 -3.90 14.30 6.81
CA SER A 168 -3.79 14.70 5.41
C SER A 168 -5.01 14.29 4.59
N THR A 169 -5.02 14.68 3.32
CA THR A 169 -6.02 14.22 2.34
C THR A 169 -5.81 12.78 1.91
N ILE A 170 -4.60 12.24 2.14
CA ILE A 170 -4.21 10.88 1.79
C ILE A 170 -4.93 9.90 2.71
N LYS A 171 -5.55 8.88 2.12
CA LYS A 171 -6.33 7.85 2.85
C LYS A 171 -5.80 6.45 2.63
N ARG A 172 -5.07 6.22 1.53
CA ARG A 172 -4.54 4.92 1.15
C ARG A 172 -3.03 4.95 1.04
N ILE A 173 -2.41 3.84 1.45
CA ILE A 173 -1.00 3.54 1.22
C ILE A 173 -0.97 2.26 0.41
N SER A 174 -0.40 2.32 -0.79
CA SER A 174 -0.03 1.14 -1.56
C SER A 174 1.49 0.93 -1.54
N VAL A 175 1.92 -0.28 -1.83
CA VAL A 175 3.33 -0.63 -1.91
C VAL A 175 3.61 -1.39 -3.19
N THR A 176 4.82 -1.26 -3.73
CA THR A 176 5.30 -2.17 -4.78
C THR A 176 5.73 -3.48 -4.15
N ILE A 177 5.52 -4.57 -4.86
CA ILE A 177 5.97 -5.90 -4.46
C ILE A 177 6.84 -6.45 -5.58
N ARG A 178 8.08 -6.76 -5.27
CA ARG A 178 9.03 -7.39 -6.20
C ARG A 178 8.89 -8.91 -6.15
N LEU A 179 9.32 -9.60 -7.21
CA LEU A 179 9.20 -11.07 -7.29
C LEU A 179 9.84 -11.79 -6.09
N HIS A 180 10.99 -11.32 -5.61
CA HIS A 180 11.66 -11.91 -4.44
C HIS A 180 10.90 -11.67 -3.12
N GLN A 181 10.00 -10.70 -3.08
CA GLN A 181 9.19 -10.39 -1.90
C GLN A 181 7.90 -11.21 -1.82
N LEU A 182 7.52 -11.93 -2.89
CA LEU A 182 6.30 -12.76 -2.91
C LEU A 182 6.32 -13.90 -1.89
N SER A 183 7.52 -14.38 -1.51
CA SER A 183 7.67 -15.40 -0.46
C SER A 183 7.56 -14.83 0.96
N MET A 184 7.50 -13.52 1.12
CA MET A 184 7.39 -12.85 2.40
C MET A 184 5.92 -12.55 2.72
N PRO A 185 5.55 -12.43 4.00
CA PRO A 185 4.22 -11.95 4.37
C PRO A 185 3.95 -10.55 3.79
N ILE A 186 2.70 -10.21 3.53
CA ILE A 186 2.31 -8.87 3.08
C ILE A 186 2.73 -7.82 4.13
N PRO A 187 3.28 -6.65 3.71
CA PRO A 187 3.61 -5.57 4.64
C PRO A 187 2.39 -5.09 5.45
N LYS A 188 2.65 -4.69 6.71
CA LYS A 188 1.61 -4.17 7.59
C LYS A 188 1.21 -2.75 7.24
N ASP A 189 0.01 -2.35 7.68
CA ASP A 189 -0.50 -0.98 7.55
C ASP A 189 -0.57 -0.43 6.11
N VAL A 190 -0.72 -1.33 5.12
CA VAL A 190 -0.96 -1.00 3.72
C VAL A 190 -2.37 -1.42 3.30
N ASP A 191 -2.92 -0.74 2.30
CA ASP A 191 -4.25 -1.06 1.77
C ASP A 191 -4.15 -2.14 0.69
N TYR A 192 -3.08 -2.12 -0.13
CA TYR A 192 -2.79 -3.15 -1.13
C TYR A 192 -1.36 -3.08 -1.65
N GLY A 193 -0.94 -4.15 -2.33
CA GLY A 193 0.33 -4.24 -3.03
C GLY A 193 0.14 -4.31 -4.54
N VAL A 194 1.10 -3.76 -5.28
CA VAL A 194 1.17 -3.82 -6.74
C VAL A 194 2.41 -4.61 -7.13
N LEU A 195 2.23 -5.73 -7.83
CA LEU A 195 3.35 -6.55 -8.31
C LEU A 195 4.08 -5.81 -9.44
N MET A 196 5.39 -5.73 -9.32
CA MET A 196 6.28 -5.14 -10.33
C MET A 196 7.34 -6.13 -10.77
#